data_7ab590c8c011d9ddefa9a3b52c5cc6bf
#
_entry.id   7ab590c8c011d9ddefa9a3b52c5cc6bf
#
_cell.length_a   1.000
_cell.length_b   1.000
_cell.length_c   1.000
_cell.angle_alpha   90.00
_cell.angle_beta   90.00
_cell.angle_gamma   90.00
#
_symmetry.space_group_name_H-M   'P 1'
#
loop_
_entity.id
_entity.type
_entity.pdbx_description
1 polymer ?
#
loop_
_entity_poly.entity_id
_entity_poly.type
_entity_poly.pdbx_seq_one_letter_code
_entity_poly.pdbx_strand_id
1 'polypeptide(L)'
;AREYRAHQFLMALEGALDPALVLDGIRPATVEEFEPVLAAAAAMYREELRADPFAVGSGIPFRRRVARSLARGRTWVGIDDGEVVFKADVAAISPEVAQIQGVWVHRDRRDAGLGSGGTAAVCAALCSRGLRPSLVVNGSNGAARAAYRRVGMVDSVEYATVLL
;
A
#
# COMPACT_ATOMS: atom_id res chain seq x y z
N ALA A 1 17.86 3.24 18.63
CA ALA A 1 18.63 3.36 17.40
C ALA A 1 17.91 4.30 16.43
N ARG A 2 18.65 5.25 15.86
CA ARG A 2 18.09 6.13 14.81
C ARG A 2 18.08 5.36 13.51
N GLU A 3 16.93 5.24 12.88
CA GLU A 3 16.83 4.71 11.52
C GLU A 3 16.91 5.89 10.54
N TYR A 4 17.79 5.77 9.56
CA TYR A 4 17.96 6.74 8.49
C TYR A 4 17.54 6.09 7.18
N ARG A 5 16.49 6.62 6.56
CA ARG A 5 16.04 6.22 5.23
C ARG A 5 16.45 7.30 4.24
N ALA A 6 17.63 7.13 3.68
CA ALA A 6 18.11 7.99 2.61
C ALA A 6 17.42 7.63 1.29
N HIS A 7 17.29 8.62 0.41
CA HIS A 7 16.77 8.44 -0.94
C HIS A 7 15.38 7.80 -1.00
N GLN A 8 14.40 8.50 -0.44
CA GLN A 8 12.99 8.22 -0.65
C GLN A 8 12.44 9.12 -1.77
N PHE A 9 11.53 8.57 -2.56
CA PHE A 9 10.87 9.31 -3.63
C PHE A 9 9.38 9.42 -3.34
N LEU A 10 8.87 10.63 -3.46
CA LEU A 10 7.44 10.84 -3.63
C LEU A 10 7.13 10.62 -5.10
N MET A 11 6.28 9.67 -5.38
CA MET A 11 5.77 9.42 -6.72
C MET A 11 4.29 9.81 -6.78
N ALA A 12 3.88 10.38 -7.90
CA ALA A 12 2.50 10.76 -8.12
C ALA A 12 2.05 10.36 -9.53
N LEU A 13 0.77 10.01 -9.64
CA LEU A 13 0.20 9.73 -10.95
C LEU A 13 0.11 11.02 -11.76
N GLU A 14 0.66 11.01 -12.97
CA GLU A 14 0.52 12.06 -13.95
C GLU A 14 -0.23 11.56 -15.18
N GLY A 15 -1.14 12.39 -15.68
CA GLY A 15 -1.96 12.04 -16.83
C GLY A 15 -3.05 11.01 -16.53
N ALA A 16 -3.61 10.45 -17.58
CA ALA A 16 -4.67 9.46 -17.50
C ALA A 16 -4.09 8.07 -17.22
N LEU A 17 -4.75 7.34 -16.32
CA LEU A 17 -4.45 5.93 -16.07
C LEU A 17 -4.92 5.07 -17.24
N ASP A 18 -4.07 4.16 -17.69
CA ASP A 18 -4.45 3.15 -18.68
C ASP A 18 -5.40 2.11 -18.04
N PRO A 19 -6.66 2.04 -18.49
CA PRO A 19 -7.62 1.07 -17.94
C PRO A 19 -7.19 -0.39 -18.09
N ALA A 20 -6.35 -0.70 -19.07
CA ALA A 20 -5.85 -2.06 -19.30
C ALA A 20 -4.93 -2.57 -18.19
N LEU A 21 -4.37 -1.67 -17.39
CA LEU A 21 -3.49 -2.01 -16.27
C LEU A 21 -4.27 -2.37 -15.00
N VAL A 22 -5.54 -2.00 -14.93
CA VAL A 22 -6.37 -2.17 -13.73
C VAL A 22 -6.71 -3.65 -13.52
N LEU A 23 -6.28 -4.18 -12.37
CA LEU A 23 -6.62 -5.55 -11.97
C LEU A 23 -8.02 -5.59 -11.39
N ASP A 24 -8.84 -6.52 -11.89
CA ASP A 24 -10.17 -6.78 -11.35
C ASP A 24 -10.09 -7.40 -9.94
N GLY A 25 -11.15 -7.19 -9.15
CA GLY A 25 -11.27 -7.81 -7.83
C GLY A 25 -10.54 -7.07 -6.70
N ILE A 26 -9.88 -5.96 -7.00
CA ILE A 26 -9.30 -5.08 -5.98
C ILE A 26 -10.37 -4.10 -5.50
N ARG A 27 -10.60 -4.09 -4.20
CA ARG A 27 -11.67 -3.34 -3.55
C ARG A 27 -11.34 -2.98 -2.11
N PRO A 28 -12.06 -2.04 -1.49
CA PRO A 28 -11.97 -1.86 -0.06
C PRO A 28 -12.32 -3.14 0.69
N ALA A 29 -11.53 -3.49 1.70
CA ALA A 29 -11.82 -4.60 2.59
C ALA A 29 -12.99 -4.25 3.52
N THR A 30 -13.77 -5.26 3.89
CA THR A 30 -14.84 -5.13 4.87
C THR A 30 -14.35 -5.42 6.29
N VAL A 31 -15.10 -4.99 7.31
CA VAL A 31 -14.72 -5.23 8.71
C VAL A 31 -14.74 -6.71 9.09
N GLU A 32 -15.53 -7.52 8.41
CA GLU A 32 -15.59 -8.98 8.57
C GLU A 32 -14.31 -9.66 8.07
N GLU A 33 -13.54 -8.99 7.22
CA GLU A 33 -12.27 -9.48 6.68
C GLU A 33 -11.06 -9.11 7.58
N PHE A 34 -11.33 -8.76 8.83
CA PHE A 34 -10.29 -8.33 9.78
C PHE A 34 -9.14 -9.34 9.91
N GLU A 35 -9.45 -10.63 10.10
CA GLU A 35 -8.42 -11.64 10.33
C GLU A 35 -7.48 -11.84 9.12
N PRO A 36 -7.95 -12.03 7.88
CA PRO A 36 -7.04 -12.12 6.75
C PRO A 36 -6.27 -10.81 6.49
N VAL A 37 -6.87 -9.65 6.73
CA VAL A 37 -6.17 -8.37 6.61
C VAL A 37 -5.12 -8.21 7.69
N LEU A 38 -5.40 -8.62 8.92
CA LEU A 38 -4.43 -8.59 10.01
C LEU A 38 -3.23 -9.50 9.72
N ALA A 39 -3.47 -10.69 9.15
CA ALA A 39 -2.41 -11.60 8.75
C ALA A 39 -1.49 -10.99 7.70
N ALA A 40 -2.05 -10.35 6.67
CA ALA A 40 -1.30 -9.65 5.63
C ALA A 40 -0.51 -8.46 6.19
N ALA A 41 -1.14 -7.65 7.03
CA ALA A 41 -0.48 -6.50 7.69
C ALA A 41 0.69 -6.95 8.58
N ALA A 42 0.52 -8.05 9.32
CA ALA A 42 1.57 -8.61 10.14
C ALA A 42 2.73 -9.19 9.32
N ALA A 43 2.42 -9.86 8.20
CA ALA A 43 3.45 -10.36 7.28
C ALA A 43 4.29 -9.21 6.72
N MET A 44 3.65 -8.15 6.24
CA MET A 44 4.32 -6.95 5.75
C MET A 44 5.21 -6.31 6.84
N TYR A 45 4.69 -6.17 8.04
CA TYR A 45 5.43 -5.59 9.18
C TYR A 45 6.72 -6.37 9.48
N ARG A 46 6.61 -7.72 9.50
CA ARG A 46 7.77 -8.58 9.75
C ARG A 46 8.81 -8.49 8.64
N GLU A 47 8.37 -8.40 7.39
CA GLU A 47 9.28 -8.24 6.24
C GLU A 47 10.02 -6.91 6.28
N GLU A 48 9.34 -5.82 6.58
CA GLU A 48 9.91 -4.47 6.55
C GLU A 48 10.76 -4.13 7.77
N LEU A 49 10.28 -4.49 8.97
CA LEU A 49 10.89 -4.07 10.24
C LEU A 49 11.65 -5.20 10.94
N ARG A 50 11.57 -6.42 10.44
CA ARG A 50 12.18 -7.61 11.06
C ARG A 50 11.83 -7.77 12.54
N ALA A 51 10.62 -7.43 12.89
CA ALA A 51 10.07 -7.45 14.23
C ALA A 51 8.67 -8.06 14.24
N ASP A 52 8.24 -8.54 15.40
CA ASP A 52 6.88 -9.06 15.55
C ASP A 52 5.94 -7.94 15.99
N PRO A 53 4.89 -7.62 15.20
CA PRO A 53 3.94 -6.58 15.58
C PRO A 53 3.12 -6.90 16.83
N PHE A 54 3.11 -8.16 17.27
CA PHE A 54 2.39 -8.60 18.45
C PHE A 54 3.24 -8.58 19.72
N ALA A 55 4.52 -8.26 19.62
CA ALA A 55 5.43 -8.21 20.77
C ALA A 55 5.14 -7.06 21.73
N VAL A 56 4.57 -5.95 21.24
CA VAL A 56 4.25 -4.78 22.07
C VAL A 56 2.78 -4.82 22.48
N GLY A 57 2.51 -4.72 23.80
CA GLY A 57 1.16 -4.65 24.34
C GLY A 57 0.25 -5.82 23.92
N SER A 58 0.81 -7.03 23.76
CA SER A 58 0.10 -8.22 23.27
C SER A 58 -0.55 -8.01 21.90
N GLY A 59 0.02 -7.13 21.09
CA GLY A 59 -0.48 -6.79 19.75
C GLY A 59 -1.71 -5.90 19.71
N ILE A 60 -2.20 -5.40 20.86
CA ILE A 60 -3.40 -4.55 20.90
C ILE A 60 -3.25 -3.27 20.08
N PRO A 61 -2.15 -2.50 20.17
CA PRO A 61 -1.99 -1.30 19.36
C PRO A 61 -2.01 -1.60 17.85
N PHE A 62 -1.37 -2.69 17.44
CA PHE A 62 -1.32 -3.12 16.05
C PHE A 62 -2.70 -3.52 15.53
N ARG A 63 -3.42 -4.36 16.28
CA ARG A 63 -4.80 -4.78 15.96
C ARG A 63 -5.74 -3.58 15.83
N ARG A 64 -5.65 -2.62 16.75
CA ARG A 64 -6.46 -1.40 16.72
C ARG A 64 -6.19 -0.55 15.49
N ARG A 65 -4.94 -0.44 15.07
CA ARG A 65 -4.56 0.30 13.86
C ARG A 65 -5.18 -0.34 12.62
N VAL A 66 -5.08 -1.66 12.49
CA VAL A 66 -5.69 -2.40 11.37
C VAL A 66 -7.22 -2.25 11.37
N ALA A 67 -7.86 -2.45 12.52
CA ALA A 67 -9.31 -2.30 12.65
C ALA A 67 -9.79 -0.89 12.28
N ARG A 68 -9.05 0.15 12.70
CA ARG A 68 -9.37 1.55 12.37
C ARG A 68 -9.30 1.82 10.87
N SER A 69 -8.27 1.31 10.19
CA SER A 69 -8.13 1.45 8.74
C SER A 69 -9.29 0.78 8.00
N LEU A 70 -9.66 -0.44 8.42
CA LEU A 70 -10.82 -1.16 7.89
C LEU A 70 -12.13 -0.38 8.11
N ALA A 71 -12.39 0.07 9.32
CA ALA A 71 -13.61 0.81 9.66
C ALA A 71 -13.76 2.11 8.85
N ARG A 72 -12.65 2.70 8.42
CA ARG A 72 -12.63 3.89 7.55
C ARG A 72 -12.71 3.58 6.05
N GLY A 73 -12.76 2.30 5.67
CA GLY A 73 -12.76 1.89 4.27
C GLY A 73 -11.46 2.23 3.53
N ARG A 74 -10.35 2.35 4.25
CA ARG A 74 -9.07 2.79 3.71
C ARG A 74 -8.11 1.66 3.35
N THR A 75 -8.41 0.43 3.73
CA THR A 75 -7.64 -0.74 3.35
C THR A 75 -8.23 -1.38 2.10
N TRP A 76 -7.43 -1.49 1.06
CA TRP A 76 -7.77 -2.13 -0.19
C TRP A 76 -7.13 -3.51 -0.27
N VAL A 77 -7.87 -4.47 -0.79
CA VAL A 77 -7.42 -5.86 -0.87
C VAL A 77 -7.77 -6.52 -2.19
N GLY A 78 -6.93 -7.47 -2.59
CA GLY A 78 -7.27 -8.57 -3.46
C GLY A 78 -7.23 -9.85 -2.63
N ILE A 79 -8.28 -10.64 -2.68
CA ILE A 79 -8.40 -11.88 -1.89
C ILE A 79 -8.55 -13.06 -2.87
N ASP A 80 -7.79 -14.12 -2.62
CA ASP A 80 -7.87 -15.38 -3.32
C ASP A 80 -7.87 -16.51 -2.29
N ASP A 81 -8.86 -17.38 -2.39
CA ASP A 81 -9.05 -18.53 -1.48
C ASP A 81 -8.99 -18.13 0.02
N GLY A 82 -9.64 -17.02 0.37
CA GLY A 82 -9.71 -16.51 1.74
C GLY A 82 -8.45 -15.82 2.25
N GLU A 83 -7.39 -15.75 1.44
CA GLU A 83 -6.15 -15.06 1.80
C GLU A 83 -6.01 -13.75 1.05
N VAL A 84 -5.46 -12.74 1.72
CA VAL A 84 -5.09 -11.48 1.09
C VAL A 84 -3.83 -11.72 0.25
N VAL A 85 -3.94 -11.51 -1.06
CA VAL A 85 -2.83 -11.62 -2.00
C VAL A 85 -2.26 -10.26 -2.42
N PHE A 86 -3.06 -9.21 -2.31
CA PHE A 86 -2.67 -7.82 -2.48
C PHE A 86 -3.29 -6.96 -1.39
N LYS A 87 -2.54 -6.01 -0.88
CA LYS A 87 -3.02 -5.03 0.10
C LYS A 87 -2.41 -3.67 -0.18
N ALA A 88 -3.20 -2.63 0.00
CA ALA A 88 -2.74 -1.25 0.05
C ALA A 88 -3.63 -0.43 0.97
N ASP A 89 -3.07 0.58 1.61
CA ASP A 89 -3.82 1.51 2.45
C ASP A 89 -3.82 2.91 1.84
N VAL A 90 -4.94 3.62 1.99
CA VAL A 90 -5.01 5.06 1.72
C VAL A 90 -4.79 5.79 3.04
N ALA A 91 -3.58 6.28 3.26
CA ALA A 91 -3.15 6.80 4.55
C ALA A 91 -3.66 8.20 4.83
N ALA A 92 -3.59 9.06 3.84
CA ALA A 92 -3.96 10.46 3.95
C ALA A 92 -4.74 10.89 2.72
N ILE A 93 -5.77 11.70 2.96
CA ILE A 93 -6.60 12.30 1.91
C ILE A 93 -6.69 13.80 2.18
N SER A 94 -6.34 14.60 1.18
CA SER A 94 -6.64 16.02 1.09
C SER A 94 -7.73 16.24 0.05
N PRO A 95 -8.21 17.48 -0.18
CA PRO A 95 -9.18 17.75 -1.23
C PRO A 95 -8.74 17.35 -2.65
N GLU A 96 -7.44 17.30 -2.91
CA GLU A 96 -6.88 17.10 -4.25
C GLU A 96 -6.02 15.84 -4.38
N VAL A 97 -5.44 15.34 -3.29
CA VAL A 97 -4.43 14.28 -3.29
C VAL A 97 -4.78 13.19 -2.29
N ALA A 98 -4.55 11.94 -2.66
CA ALA A 98 -4.61 10.80 -1.75
C ALA A 98 -3.28 10.07 -1.76
N GLN A 99 -2.75 9.78 -0.57
CA GLN A 99 -1.50 9.05 -0.40
C GLN A 99 -1.77 7.57 -0.16
N ILE A 100 -1.19 6.73 -1.01
CA ILE A 100 -1.18 5.28 -0.88
C ILE A 100 0.06 4.88 -0.09
N GLN A 101 -0.10 3.94 0.83
CA GLN A 101 1.02 3.35 1.57
C GLN A 101 0.77 1.87 1.85
N GLY A 102 1.80 1.18 2.34
CA GLY A 102 1.68 -0.21 2.74
C GLY A 102 1.25 -1.13 1.60
N VAL A 103 1.73 -0.86 0.39
CA VAL A 103 1.51 -1.75 -0.75
C VAL A 103 2.26 -3.04 -0.52
N TRP A 104 1.54 -4.15 -0.50
CA TRP A 104 2.09 -5.47 -0.23
C TRP A 104 1.46 -6.51 -1.14
N VAL A 105 2.29 -7.43 -1.62
CA VAL A 105 1.87 -8.61 -2.38
C VAL A 105 2.31 -9.84 -1.61
N HIS A 106 1.41 -10.83 -1.50
CA HIS A 106 1.74 -12.10 -0.88
C HIS A 106 2.99 -12.71 -1.54
N ARG A 107 3.92 -13.21 -0.71
CA ARG A 107 5.23 -13.66 -1.17
C ARG A 107 5.16 -14.71 -2.30
N ASP A 108 4.17 -15.59 -2.27
CA ASP A 108 3.99 -16.65 -3.25
C ASP A 108 3.28 -16.19 -4.53
N ARG A 109 2.88 -14.92 -4.59
CA ARG A 109 2.16 -14.31 -5.70
C ARG A 109 2.91 -13.13 -6.33
N ARG A 110 4.19 -12.95 -5.97
CA ARG A 110 5.04 -11.88 -6.54
C ARG A 110 5.43 -12.22 -7.97
N ASP A 111 5.86 -11.19 -8.70
CA ASP A 111 6.25 -11.28 -10.13
C ASP A 111 5.14 -11.74 -11.09
N ALA A 112 3.88 -11.58 -10.68
CA ALA A 112 2.69 -11.92 -11.46
C ALA A 112 1.82 -10.70 -11.81
N GLY A 113 2.34 -9.49 -11.61
CA GLY A 113 1.63 -8.24 -11.95
C GLY A 113 0.63 -7.75 -10.90
N LEU A 114 0.50 -8.42 -9.73
CA LEU A 114 -0.41 -8.00 -8.68
C LEU A 114 -0.06 -6.63 -8.09
N GLY A 115 1.22 -6.34 -7.91
CA GLY A 115 1.67 -5.05 -7.37
C GLY A 115 1.27 -3.87 -8.27
N SER A 116 1.58 -3.94 -9.55
CA SER A 116 1.21 -2.90 -10.51
C SER A 116 -0.28 -2.86 -10.79
N GLY A 117 -0.91 -4.00 -11.05
CA GLY A 117 -2.35 -4.09 -11.34
C GLY A 117 -3.22 -3.70 -10.15
N GLY A 118 -2.85 -4.11 -8.95
CA GLY A 118 -3.54 -3.73 -7.72
C GLY A 118 -3.40 -2.24 -7.41
N THR A 119 -2.20 -1.69 -7.56
CA THR A 119 -1.97 -0.24 -7.40
C THR A 119 -2.75 0.56 -8.44
N ALA A 120 -2.79 0.10 -9.70
CA ALA A 120 -3.59 0.72 -10.74
C ALA A 120 -5.08 0.75 -10.38
N ALA A 121 -5.60 -0.31 -9.79
CA ALA A 121 -6.99 -0.36 -9.35
C ALA A 121 -7.30 0.65 -8.25
N VAL A 122 -6.43 0.77 -7.26
CA VAL A 122 -6.56 1.81 -6.21
C VAL A 122 -6.47 3.20 -6.82
N CYS A 123 -5.52 3.45 -7.71
CA CYS A 123 -5.38 4.73 -8.42
C CYS A 123 -6.64 5.07 -9.22
N ALA A 124 -7.22 4.11 -9.96
CA ALA A 124 -8.43 4.32 -10.73
C ALA A 124 -9.61 4.76 -9.84
N ALA A 125 -9.77 4.11 -8.70
CA ALA A 125 -10.81 4.47 -7.74
C ALA A 125 -10.61 5.85 -7.14
N LEU A 126 -9.38 6.23 -6.81
CA LEU A 126 -9.05 7.57 -6.30
C LEU A 126 -9.27 8.65 -7.37
N CYS A 127 -8.82 8.40 -8.60
CA CYS A 127 -9.05 9.31 -9.74
C CYS A 127 -10.54 9.53 -10.01
N SER A 128 -11.38 8.49 -9.89
CA SER A 128 -12.82 8.62 -10.07
C SER A 128 -13.49 9.53 -9.03
N ARG A 129 -12.82 9.76 -7.90
CA ARG A 129 -13.22 10.69 -6.85
C ARG A 129 -12.58 12.09 -7.00
N GLY A 130 -11.88 12.34 -8.10
CA GLY A 130 -11.17 13.58 -8.34
C GLY A 130 -9.88 13.76 -7.55
N LEU A 131 -9.33 12.66 -7.00
CA LEU A 131 -8.11 12.68 -6.20
C LEU A 131 -6.91 12.25 -7.05
N ARG A 132 -5.78 12.91 -6.84
CA ARG A 132 -4.50 12.53 -7.44
C ARG A 132 -3.79 11.52 -6.54
N PRO A 133 -3.56 10.27 -6.98
CA PRO A 133 -2.82 9.29 -6.21
C PRO A 133 -1.34 9.66 -6.08
N SER A 134 -0.80 9.51 -4.89
CA SER A 134 0.62 9.64 -4.59
C SER A 134 1.08 8.55 -3.64
N LEU A 135 2.36 8.27 -3.60
CA LEU A 135 2.97 7.35 -2.64
C LEU A 135 4.45 7.71 -2.41
N VAL A 136 4.99 7.14 -1.34
CA VAL A 136 6.41 7.24 -1.00
C VAL A 136 7.04 5.88 -1.12
N VAL A 137 8.19 5.81 -1.76
CA VAL A 137 8.94 4.58 -1.97
C VAL A 137 10.42 4.79 -1.68
N ASN A 138 11.06 3.79 -1.06
CA ASN A 138 12.49 3.81 -0.88
C ASN A 138 13.21 3.68 -2.24
N GLY A 139 14.23 4.48 -2.46
CA GLY A 139 15.01 4.46 -3.71
C GLY A 139 15.65 3.10 -4.00
N SER A 140 15.98 2.34 -2.96
CA SER A 140 16.51 0.98 -3.06
C SER A 140 15.48 -0.08 -3.49
N ASN A 141 14.19 0.23 -3.39
CA ASN A 141 13.12 -0.71 -3.80
C ASN A 141 12.83 -0.58 -5.30
N GLY A 142 13.75 -1.10 -6.12
CA GLY A 142 13.66 -1.02 -7.58
C GLY A 142 12.44 -1.72 -8.17
N ALA A 143 12.03 -2.84 -7.60
CA ALA A 143 10.86 -3.59 -8.04
C ALA A 143 9.57 -2.79 -7.86
N ALA A 144 9.38 -2.18 -6.69
CA ALA A 144 8.23 -1.33 -6.42
C ALA A 144 8.22 -0.08 -7.31
N ARG A 145 9.37 0.59 -7.46
CA ARG A 145 9.49 1.76 -8.34
C ARG A 145 9.14 1.43 -9.78
N ALA A 146 9.63 0.29 -10.29
CA ALA A 146 9.29 -0.18 -11.64
C ALA A 146 7.79 -0.46 -11.80
N ALA A 147 7.16 -1.08 -10.79
CA ALA A 147 5.73 -1.33 -10.79
C ALA A 147 4.92 -0.02 -10.82
N TYR A 148 5.30 0.98 -10.03
CA TYR A 148 4.62 2.28 -9.98
C TYR A 148 4.81 3.09 -11.27
N ARG A 149 6.00 3.02 -11.89
CA ARG A 149 6.21 3.63 -13.21
C ARG A 149 5.34 3.01 -14.29
N ARG A 150 5.14 1.69 -14.25
CA ARG A 150 4.20 1.02 -15.18
C ARG A 150 2.77 1.52 -15.03
N VAL A 151 2.36 1.89 -13.82
CA VAL A 151 1.03 2.50 -13.57
C VAL A 151 0.94 3.92 -14.13
N GLY A 152 2.06 4.58 -14.37
CA GLY A 152 2.13 5.98 -14.82
C GLY A 152 2.51 6.97 -13.73
N MET A 153 2.98 6.48 -12.59
CA MET A 153 3.53 7.33 -11.55
C MET A 153 4.93 7.80 -11.90
N VAL A 154 5.24 9.04 -11.59
CA VAL A 154 6.54 9.67 -11.82
C VAL A 154 7.11 10.21 -10.53
N ASP A 155 8.44 10.29 -10.47
CA ASP A 155 9.14 10.89 -9.34
C ASP A 155 8.81 12.39 -9.28
N SER A 156 8.30 12.85 -8.15
CA SER A 156 7.94 14.24 -7.90
C SER A 156 8.94 14.95 -7.00
N VAL A 157 9.32 14.32 -5.88
CA VAL A 157 10.27 14.86 -4.92
C VAL A 157 11.14 13.73 -4.39
N GLU A 158 12.44 14.00 -4.25
CA GLU A 158 13.37 13.16 -3.51
C GLU A 158 13.56 13.72 -2.10
N TYR A 159 13.56 12.88 -1.07
CA TYR A 159 13.80 13.28 0.30
C TYR A 159 14.38 12.14 1.15
N ALA A 160 14.78 12.47 2.36
CA ALA A 160 15.26 11.51 3.34
C ALA A 160 14.43 11.59 4.62
N THR A 161 14.18 10.45 5.24
CA THR A 161 13.51 10.39 6.54
C THR A 161 14.48 9.97 7.62
N VAL A 162 14.49 10.71 8.72
CA VAL A 162 15.21 10.36 9.94
C VAL A 162 14.17 10.00 11.01
N LEU A 163 14.21 8.77 11.47
CA LEU A 163 13.41 8.31 12.61
C LEU A 163 14.23 8.49 13.89
N LEU A 164 13.71 9.30 14.80
CA LEU A 164 14.35 9.65 16.09
C LEU A 164 13.94 8.68 17.19
#